data_9fc726415fe7913b0aaefd60becbbbf4
#
_entry.id   9fc726415fe7913b0aaefd60becbbbf4
#
_cell.length_a   1.000
_cell.length_b   1.000
_cell.length_c   1.000
_cell.angle_alpha   90.00
_cell.angle_beta   90.00
_cell.angle_gamma   90.00
#
_symmetry.space_group_name_H-M   'P 1'
#
loop_
_entity.id
_entity.type
_entity.pdbx_description
1 polymer ?
#
loop_
_entity_poly.entity_id
_entity_poly.type
_entity_poly.pdbx_seq_one_letter_code
_entity_poly.pdbx_strand_id
1 'polypeptide(L)'
;MKLRLESLVKEAKLSLIEREGKVTRSEVYLTNLENNEQVQLCMTPEKIRVRTEENFRTFDIIERGEVKLPKGEELTQIDWDGILPGARLLMYPFLTHVAWEQPIEIIKVFKRWREEGARIRLLITQTPINIDVYIKKFDYEASGGQGNYKYSIDLLAAKELKIMTVAEADAARAQAQQDSQNELNQRAASKSKTGYYITQVNNAWAAAQLLLGNGGDWRTVADSYGLNDPTKFEPQEVIWM
;
A
#
# COMPACT_ATOMS: atom_id res chain seq x y z
N MET A 1 -2.45 -13.78 -36.17
CA MET A 1 -2.15 -15.23 -36.07
C MET A 1 -1.00 -15.54 -35.07
N LYS A 2 0.06 -14.73 -34.97
CA LYS A 2 1.17 -14.90 -34.02
C LYS A 2 0.75 -14.87 -32.53
N LEU A 3 -0.09 -13.94 -32.10
CA LEU A 3 -0.54 -13.77 -30.70
C LEU A 3 -1.30 -15.00 -30.14
N ARG A 4 -1.98 -15.75 -30.99
CA ARG A 4 -2.73 -16.96 -30.59
C ARG A 4 -1.83 -18.18 -30.42
N LEU A 5 -0.70 -18.23 -31.10
CA LEU A 5 0.31 -19.27 -30.96
C LEU A 5 1.12 -19.07 -29.66
N GLU A 6 1.43 -17.84 -29.30
CA GLU A 6 2.16 -17.54 -28.06
C GLU A 6 1.33 -17.84 -26.80
N SER A 7 0.02 -17.58 -26.83
CA SER A 7 -0.87 -17.95 -25.71
C SER A 7 -1.02 -19.47 -25.59
N LEU A 8 -1.13 -20.19 -26.69
CA LEU A 8 -1.21 -21.66 -26.69
C LEU A 8 0.08 -22.32 -26.20
N VAL A 9 1.23 -21.76 -26.56
CA VAL A 9 2.53 -22.25 -26.06
C VAL A 9 2.68 -21.99 -24.55
N LYS A 10 2.14 -20.84 -24.09
CA LYS A 10 2.14 -20.49 -22.65
C LYS A 10 1.22 -21.42 -21.83
N GLU A 11 0.03 -21.71 -22.33
CA GLU A 11 -0.90 -22.66 -21.71
C GLU A 11 -0.37 -24.10 -21.75
N ALA A 12 0.23 -24.52 -22.86
CA ALA A 12 0.85 -25.84 -22.95
C ALA A 12 2.04 -26.00 -22.00
N LYS A 13 2.85 -24.95 -21.78
CA LYS A 13 3.92 -24.95 -20.79
C LYS A 13 3.39 -25.05 -19.37
N LEU A 14 2.33 -24.32 -19.03
CA LEU A 14 1.68 -24.39 -17.71
C LEU A 14 1.11 -25.79 -17.43
N SER A 15 0.43 -26.41 -18.42
CA SER A 15 -0.14 -27.75 -18.26
C SER A 15 0.91 -28.86 -18.14
N LEU A 16 2.10 -28.69 -18.73
CA LEU A 16 3.22 -29.62 -18.57
C LEU A 16 3.85 -29.52 -17.18
N ILE A 17 3.91 -28.31 -16.61
CA ILE A 17 4.42 -28.07 -15.23
C ILE A 17 3.48 -28.71 -14.19
N GLU A 18 2.17 -28.62 -14.38
CA GLU A 18 1.19 -29.23 -13.49
C GLU A 18 1.20 -30.77 -13.51
N ARG A 19 1.53 -31.38 -14.66
CA ARG A 19 1.53 -32.83 -14.81
C ARG A 19 2.73 -33.58 -14.21
N GLU A 20 3.87 -32.90 -14.04
CA GLU A 20 5.12 -33.61 -13.65
C GLU A 20 5.46 -33.52 -12.15
N GLY A 21 4.70 -32.82 -11.32
CA GLY A 21 5.02 -32.66 -9.87
C GLY A 21 6.43 -32.14 -9.60
N LYS A 22 7.06 -31.51 -10.59
CA LYS A 22 8.41 -30.98 -10.49
C LYS A 22 8.43 -29.79 -9.52
N VAL A 23 9.40 -29.80 -8.65
CA VAL A 23 9.79 -28.65 -7.84
C VAL A 23 9.88 -27.42 -8.76
N THR A 24 8.89 -26.56 -8.68
CA THR A 24 8.83 -25.34 -9.45
C THR A 24 9.97 -24.43 -9.01
N ARG A 25 10.88 -24.10 -9.91
CA ARG A 25 12.01 -23.21 -9.62
C ARG A 25 11.53 -21.77 -9.67
N SER A 26 12.05 -20.95 -8.79
CA SER A 26 11.86 -19.50 -8.92
C SER A 26 12.59 -19.00 -10.15
N GLU A 27 11.91 -18.23 -10.98
CA GLU A 27 12.47 -17.61 -12.17
C GLU A 27 12.45 -16.10 -11.98
N VAL A 28 13.47 -15.41 -12.49
CA VAL A 28 13.60 -13.96 -12.37
C VAL A 28 13.43 -13.33 -13.75
N TYR A 29 12.48 -12.44 -13.85
CA TYR A 29 12.18 -11.67 -15.05
C TYR A 29 12.38 -10.19 -14.78
N LEU A 30 13.08 -9.53 -15.67
CA LEU A 30 13.25 -8.08 -15.70
C LEU A 30 12.69 -7.58 -17.03
N THR A 31 11.69 -6.71 -16.98
CA THR A 31 11.03 -6.16 -18.16
C THR A 31 11.11 -4.65 -18.14
N ASN A 32 11.72 -4.05 -19.13
CA ASN A 32 11.70 -2.61 -19.31
C ASN A 32 10.28 -2.18 -19.71
N LEU A 33 9.68 -1.26 -18.95
CA LEU A 33 8.30 -0.82 -19.16
C LEU A 33 8.14 0.15 -20.34
N GLU A 34 9.22 0.73 -20.84
CA GLU A 34 9.18 1.70 -21.95
C GLU A 34 9.15 1.01 -23.31
N ASN A 35 9.99 -0.02 -23.49
CA ASN A 35 10.14 -0.71 -24.77
C ASN A 35 9.70 -2.17 -24.75
N ASN A 36 9.21 -2.69 -23.59
CA ASN A 36 8.84 -4.08 -23.34
C ASN A 36 9.95 -5.10 -23.61
N GLU A 37 11.20 -4.66 -23.57
CA GLU A 37 12.36 -5.55 -23.64
C GLU A 37 12.45 -6.36 -22.35
N GLN A 38 12.52 -7.69 -22.47
CA GLN A 38 12.50 -8.60 -21.32
C GLN A 38 13.79 -9.42 -21.28
N VAL A 39 14.41 -9.47 -20.12
CA VAL A 39 15.51 -10.37 -19.78
C VAL A 39 15.03 -11.37 -18.75
N GLN A 40 15.14 -12.65 -19.04
CA GLN A 40 14.96 -13.73 -18.09
C GLN A 40 16.31 -14.27 -17.69
N LEU A 41 16.58 -14.33 -16.38
CA LEU A 41 17.83 -14.93 -15.91
C LEU A 41 17.76 -16.45 -16.07
N CYS A 42 18.69 -17.00 -16.83
CA CYS A 42 18.79 -18.46 -17.03
C CYS A 42 19.26 -19.20 -15.77
N MET A 43 19.93 -18.50 -14.86
CA MET A 43 20.34 -18.99 -13.55
C MET A 43 19.79 -18.05 -12.47
N THR A 44 18.90 -18.59 -11.63
CA THR A 44 18.34 -17.85 -10.50
C THR A 44 19.44 -17.58 -9.46
N PRO A 45 19.55 -16.35 -8.94
CA PRO A 45 20.47 -16.04 -7.86
C PRO A 45 20.21 -16.93 -6.62
N GLU A 46 21.26 -17.29 -5.92
CA GLU A 46 21.15 -18.12 -4.70
C GLU A 46 20.43 -17.38 -3.57
N LYS A 47 20.67 -16.08 -3.46
CA LYS A 47 20.10 -15.23 -2.42
C LYS A 47 19.66 -13.92 -3.03
N ILE A 48 18.42 -13.56 -2.79
CA ILE A 48 17.85 -12.25 -3.14
C ILE A 48 17.48 -11.57 -1.84
N ARG A 49 18.09 -10.42 -1.56
CA ARG A 49 17.85 -9.65 -0.34
C ARG A 49 16.90 -8.52 -0.66
N VAL A 50 15.83 -8.42 0.11
CA VAL A 50 14.88 -7.31 0.05
C VAL A 50 14.99 -6.54 1.36
N ARG A 51 15.31 -5.26 1.28
CA ARG A 51 15.44 -4.38 2.44
C ARG A 51 14.40 -3.28 2.33
N THR A 52 13.60 -3.17 3.37
CA THR A 52 12.63 -2.09 3.54
C THR A 52 12.91 -1.46 4.89
N GLU A 53 13.20 -0.19 4.90
CA GLU A 53 13.51 0.56 6.13
C GLU A 53 12.50 1.69 6.30
N GLU A 54 12.16 1.99 7.53
CA GLU A 54 11.29 3.10 7.88
C GLU A 54 12.11 4.21 8.50
N ASN A 55 11.92 5.43 8.00
CA ASN A 55 12.59 6.60 8.54
C ASN A 55 11.86 7.11 9.78
N PHE A 56 12.62 7.37 10.85
CA PHE A 56 12.12 7.95 12.08
C PHE A 56 12.65 9.36 12.27
N ARG A 57 11.79 10.26 12.72
CA ARG A 57 12.19 11.57 13.21
C ARG A 57 12.21 11.56 14.73
N THR A 58 13.34 11.95 15.28
CA THR A 58 13.54 12.06 16.73
C THR A 58 13.18 13.47 17.21
N PHE A 59 12.46 13.55 18.33
CA PHE A 59 12.11 14.78 19.03
C PHE A 59 12.50 14.61 20.49
N ASP A 60 13.24 15.57 21.01
CA ASP A 60 13.53 15.67 22.44
C ASP A 60 12.45 16.49 23.12
N ILE A 61 11.68 15.84 24.00
CA ILE A 61 10.63 16.50 24.78
C ILE A 61 11.15 16.70 26.20
N ILE A 62 11.13 17.96 26.67
CA ILE A 62 11.49 18.32 28.03
C ILE A 62 10.65 17.48 29.01
N GLU A 63 11.30 16.86 30.00
CA GLU A 63 10.74 15.99 31.03
C GLU A 63 10.27 14.58 30.55
N ARG A 64 10.18 14.31 29.23
CA ARG A 64 9.76 13.00 28.68
C ARG A 64 10.86 12.26 27.93
N GLY A 65 11.96 12.96 27.61
CA GLY A 65 13.08 12.38 26.87
C GLY A 65 12.82 12.30 25.35
N GLU A 66 13.55 11.40 24.71
CA GLU A 66 13.56 11.21 23.27
C GLU A 66 12.31 10.44 22.80
N VAL A 67 11.56 11.01 21.85
CA VAL A 67 10.41 10.37 21.19
C VAL A 67 10.70 10.22 19.70
N LYS A 68 10.51 9.01 19.16
CA LYS A 68 10.68 8.70 17.73
C LYS A 68 9.33 8.55 17.06
N LEU A 69 9.08 9.35 16.04
CA LEU A 69 7.90 9.27 15.21
C LEU A 69 8.26 8.81 13.80
N PRO A 70 7.50 7.88 13.19
CA PRO A 70 7.72 7.46 11.82
C PRO A 70 7.55 8.66 10.88
N LYS A 71 8.50 8.82 9.95
CA LYS A 71 8.50 9.91 8.95
C LYS A 71 8.06 9.44 7.58
N GLY A 72 8.03 8.14 7.38
CA GLY A 72 7.68 7.49 6.12
C GLY A 72 8.71 6.42 5.73
N GLU A 73 8.31 5.57 4.80
CA GLU A 73 9.12 4.46 4.33
C GLU A 73 10.25 4.94 3.42
N GLU A 74 11.43 4.36 3.55
CA GLU A 74 12.48 4.42 2.55
C GLU A 74 12.09 3.60 1.30
N LEU A 75 12.75 3.89 0.20
CA LEU A 75 12.54 3.09 -1.01
C LEU A 75 13.11 1.69 -0.80
N THR A 76 12.30 0.68 -1.04
CA THR A 76 12.72 -0.71 -0.96
C THR A 76 13.94 -0.95 -1.85
N GLN A 77 14.98 -1.53 -1.29
CA GLN A 77 16.19 -1.93 -1.99
C GLN A 77 16.19 -3.45 -2.17
N ILE A 78 16.55 -3.90 -3.37
CA ILE A 78 16.69 -5.31 -3.69
C ILE A 78 18.06 -5.53 -4.26
N ASP A 79 18.83 -6.42 -3.68
CA ASP A 79 20.17 -6.74 -4.12
C ASP A 79 20.40 -8.25 -4.21
N TRP A 80 21.21 -8.65 -5.17
CA TRP A 80 21.71 -10.02 -5.28
C TRP A 80 23.01 -10.10 -6.06
N ASP A 81 23.70 -11.20 -5.85
CA ASP A 81 24.85 -11.64 -6.61
C ASP A 81 24.48 -12.85 -7.46
N GLY A 82 24.99 -12.94 -8.66
CA GLY A 82 24.68 -14.02 -9.57
C GLY A 82 25.77 -14.34 -10.57
N ILE A 83 25.54 -15.36 -11.36
CA ILE A 83 26.42 -15.78 -12.43
C ILE A 83 25.64 -15.76 -13.75
N LEU A 84 26.19 -15.11 -14.76
CA LEU A 84 25.77 -15.23 -16.14
C LEU A 84 26.60 -16.33 -16.79
N PRO A 85 26.02 -17.51 -17.07
CA PRO A 85 26.77 -18.65 -17.53
C PRO A 85 27.12 -18.53 -19.00
N GLY A 86 28.38 -18.82 -19.31
CA GLY A 86 28.83 -19.00 -20.69
C GLY A 86 28.31 -20.31 -21.30
N ALA A 87 28.47 -20.46 -22.61
CA ALA A 87 27.91 -21.59 -23.36
C ALA A 87 28.29 -22.98 -22.83
N ARG A 88 29.45 -23.10 -22.21
CA ARG A 88 29.89 -24.38 -21.63
C ARG A 88 29.09 -24.84 -20.42
N LEU A 89 28.53 -23.92 -19.63
CA LEU A 89 27.69 -24.25 -18.47
C LEU A 89 26.30 -24.71 -18.87
N LEU A 90 25.89 -24.54 -20.12
CA LEU A 90 24.58 -25.03 -20.61
C LEU A 90 24.40 -26.54 -20.55
N MET A 91 25.49 -27.29 -20.38
CA MET A 91 25.41 -28.75 -20.20
C MET A 91 24.75 -29.16 -18.88
N TYR A 92 24.59 -28.24 -17.94
CA TYR A 92 24.03 -28.54 -16.61
C TYR A 92 22.49 -28.42 -16.61
N PRO A 93 21.77 -29.43 -16.08
CA PRO A 93 20.30 -29.50 -16.15
C PRO A 93 19.60 -28.48 -15.24
N PHE A 94 20.31 -27.78 -14.38
CA PHE A 94 19.73 -26.77 -13.49
C PHE A 94 19.57 -25.38 -14.16
N LEU A 95 20.03 -25.22 -15.40
CA LEU A 95 19.86 -23.99 -16.15
C LEU A 95 18.59 -24.00 -16.99
N THR A 96 17.97 -22.83 -17.10
CA THR A 96 16.83 -22.65 -18.00
C THR A 96 17.33 -22.36 -19.42
N HIS A 97 17.56 -23.39 -20.20
CA HIS A 97 18.14 -23.29 -21.53
C HIS A 97 17.38 -22.35 -22.49
N VAL A 98 16.08 -22.29 -22.36
CA VAL A 98 15.21 -21.44 -23.23
C VAL A 98 15.46 -19.96 -22.99
N ALA A 99 15.90 -19.59 -21.79
CA ALA A 99 16.16 -18.21 -21.38
C ALA A 99 17.64 -17.82 -21.52
N TRP A 100 18.48 -18.71 -22.08
CA TRP A 100 19.88 -18.39 -22.19
C TRP A 100 20.16 -17.40 -23.32
N GLU A 101 20.85 -16.35 -22.96
CA GLU A 101 21.45 -15.38 -23.87
C GLU A 101 22.93 -15.27 -23.58
N GLN A 102 23.70 -14.76 -24.54
CA GLN A 102 25.13 -14.55 -24.31
C GLN A 102 25.31 -13.55 -23.17
N PRO A 103 26.16 -13.86 -22.16
CA PRO A 103 26.37 -12.99 -21.00
C PRO A 103 26.71 -11.55 -21.35
N ILE A 104 27.50 -11.35 -22.41
CA ILE A 104 27.90 -10.01 -22.85
C ILE A 104 26.71 -9.18 -23.36
N GLU A 105 25.70 -9.80 -23.95
CA GLU A 105 24.49 -9.10 -24.41
C GLU A 105 23.62 -8.69 -23.22
N ILE A 106 23.44 -9.56 -22.24
CA ILE A 106 22.73 -9.23 -21.00
C ILE A 106 23.42 -8.07 -20.27
N ILE A 107 24.76 -8.09 -20.20
CA ILE A 107 25.55 -7.01 -19.59
C ILE A 107 25.32 -5.69 -20.33
N LYS A 108 25.29 -5.70 -21.67
CA LYS A 108 24.99 -4.49 -22.47
C LYS A 108 23.59 -3.95 -22.19
N VAL A 109 22.60 -4.84 -22.08
CA VAL A 109 21.22 -4.47 -21.77
C VAL A 109 21.11 -3.82 -20.39
N PHE A 110 21.69 -4.43 -19.35
CA PHE A 110 21.64 -3.87 -17.98
C PHE A 110 22.39 -2.54 -17.87
N LYS A 111 23.52 -2.38 -18.57
CA LYS A 111 24.22 -1.09 -18.63
C LYS A 111 23.36 -0.02 -19.28
N ARG A 112 22.78 -0.32 -20.44
CA ARG A 112 21.91 0.60 -21.15
C ARG A 112 20.72 1.01 -20.28
N TRP A 113 20.00 0.07 -19.67
CA TRP A 113 18.87 0.37 -18.79
C TRP A 113 19.27 1.24 -17.60
N ARG A 114 20.45 1.00 -17.03
CA ARG A 114 20.98 1.86 -15.95
C ARG A 114 21.29 3.27 -16.44
N GLU A 115 21.91 3.41 -17.60
CA GLU A 115 22.31 4.69 -18.19
C GLU A 115 21.09 5.52 -18.62
N GLU A 116 20.08 4.88 -19.15
CA GLU A 116 18.82 5.49 -19.54
C GLU A 116 17.91 5.81 -18.34
N GLY A 117 18.21 5.25 -17.16
CA GLY A 117 17.32 5.34 -16.01
C GLY A 117 15.98 4.65 -16.24
N ALA A 118 15.99 3.56 -17.01
CA ALA A 118 14.79 2.85 -17.42
C ALA A 118 14.03 2.26 -16.22
N ARG A 119 12.70 2.38 -16.24
CA ARG A 119 11.82 1.75 -15.27
C ARG A 119 11.60 0.30 -15.63
N ILE A 120 11.98 -0.61 -14.75
CA ILE A 120 12.01 -2.04 -14.97
C ILE A 120 11.02 -2.72 -14.05
N ARG A 121 10.15 -3.61 -14.56
CA ARG A 121 9.34 -4.51 -13.77
C ARG A 121 10.17 -5.72 -13.39
N LEU A 122 10.40 -5.89 -12.09
CA LEU A 122 11.01 -7.08 -11.50
C LEU A 122 9.90 -8.03 -11.07
N LEU A 123 9.88 -9.21 -11.66
CA LEU A 123 9.00 -10.31 -11.29
C LEU A 123 9.84 -11.53 -10.91
N ILE A 124 9.63 -12.04 -9.71
CA ILE A 124 10.25 -13.29 -9.25
C ILE A 124 9.12 -14.28 -8.96
N THR A 125 9.05 -15.35 -9.75
CA THR A 125 8.01 -16.36 -9.60
C THR A 125 8.11 -17.04 -8.23
N GLN A 126 6.97 -17.49 -7.67
CA GLN A 126 6.87 -18.10 -6.35
C GLN A 126 7.26 -17.21 -5.16
N THR A 127 7.40 -15.93 -5.40
CA THR A 127 7.63 -14.93 -4.36
C THR A 127 6.63 -13.79 -4.51
N PRO A 128 6.36 -13.00 -3.47
CA PRO A 128 5.50 -11.83 -3.58
C PRO A 128 6.17 -10.65 -4.31
N ILE A 129 7.35 -10.85 -4.91
CA ILE A 129 8.12 -9.78 -5.55
C ILE A 129 7.62 -9.57 -6.98
N ASN A 130 6.83 -8.51 -7.15
CA ASN A 130 6.39 -7.98 -8.44
C ASN A 130 6.31 -6.46 -8.32
N ILE A 131 7.44 -5.79 -8.52
CA ILE A 131 7.57 -4.36 -8.31
C ILE A 131 8.35 -3.68 -9.42
N ASP A 132 8.09 -2.40 -9.60
CA ASP A 132 8.86 -1.56 -10.50
C ASP A 132 10.11 -1.06 -9.79
N VAL A 133 11.25 -1.13 -10.48
CA VAL A 133 12.55 -0.79 -9.94
C VAL A 133 13.40 -0.03 -10.94
N TYR A 134 14.42 0.66 -10.43
CA TYR A 134 15.53 1.23 -11.19
C TYR A 134 16.81 0.52 -10.82
N ILE A 135 17.73 0.38 -11.77
CA ILE A 135 19.07 -0.16 -11.49
C ILE A 135 19.92 0.95 -10.84
N LYS A 136 20.17 0.81 -9.53
CA LYS A 136 21.02 1.71 -8.77
C LYS A 136 22.51 1.44 -9.06
N LYS A 137 22.88 0.17 -9.05
CA LYS A 137 24.27 -0.27 -9.25
C LYS A 137 24.30 -1.59 -10.00
N PHE A 138 25.26 -1.74 -10.89
CA PHE A 138 25.50 -2.98 -11.62
C PHE A 138 27.00 -3.15 -11.85
N ASP A 139 27.57 -4.17 -11.22
CA ASP A 139 28.97 -4.56 -11.34
C ASP A 139 29.06 -5.95 -11.95
N TYR A 140 30.10 -6.20 -12.69
CA TYR A 140 30.36 -7.52 -13.28
C TYR A 140 31.83 -7.76 -13.43
N GLU A 141 32.26 -9.02 -13.39
CA GLU A 141 33.59 -9.49 -13.60
C GLU A 141 33.64 -10.74 -14.50
N ALA A 142 34.59 -10.84 -15.39
CA ALA A 142 34.81 -12.06 -16.17
C ALA A 142 35.41 -13.14 -15.25
N SER A 143 34.83 -14.34 -15.26
CA SER A 143 35.25 -15.43 -14.37
C SER A 143 35.64 -16.67 -15.18
N GLY A 144 36.79 -17.21 -14.90
CA GLY A 144 37.21 -18.57 -15.36
C GLY A 144 37.54 -18.72 -16.83
N GLY A 145 37.68 -17.64 -17.63
CA GLY A 145 38.12 -17.71 -19.03
C GLY A 145 37.23 -18.49 -19.99
N GLN A 146 36.02 -18.90 -19.56
CA GLN A 146 35.06 -19.70 -20.35
C GLN A 146 33.81 -18.93 -20.74
N GLY A 147 33.88 -17.58 -20.73
CA GLY A 147 32.74 -16.72 -21.05
C GLY A 147 31.68 -16.61 -19.91
N ASN A 148 32.04 -17.04 -18.71
CA ASN A 148 31.22 -16.83 -17.53
C ASN A 148 31.47 -15.45 -16.93
N TYR A 149 30.44 -14.79 -16.44
CA TYR A 149 30.55 -13.53 -15.73
C TYR A 149 29.83 -13.65 -14.38
N LYS A 150 30.51 -13.21 -13.31
CA LYS A 150 29.85 -12.92 -12.03
C LYS A 150 29.33 -11.50 -12.09
N TYR A 151 28.18 -11.26 -11.51
CA TYR A 151 27.60 -9.93 -11.45
C TYR A 151 26.95 -9.67 -10.08
N SER A 152 26.89 -8.41 -9.73
CA SER A 152 26.16 -7.90 -8.59
C SER A 152 25.23 -6.79 -9.07
N ILE A 153 24.00 -6.81 -8.64
CA ILE A 153 23.00 -5.81 -9.00
C ILE A 153 22.27 -5.31 -7.76
N ASP A 154 22.18 -3.98 -7.66
CA ASP A 154 21.39 -3.28 -6.65
C ASP A 154 20.25 -2.55 -7.35
N LEU A 155 19.04 -2.84 -6.95
CA LEU A 155 17.81 -2.27 -7.46
C LEU A 155 17.14 -1.41 -6.40
N LEU A 156 16.49 -0.34 -6.83
CA LEU A 156 15.73 0.57 -5.99
C LEU A 156 14.30 0.62 -6.47
N ALA A 157 13.32 0.43 -5.58
CA ALA A 157 11.92 0.47 -5.93
C ALA A 157 11.53 1.82 -6.54
N ALA A 158 10.81 1.79 -7.65
CA ALA A 158 10.26 2.97 -8.30
C ALA A 158 8.95 3.33 -7.60
N LYS A 159 8.96 4.40 -6.80
CA LYS A 159 7.74 4.95 -6.21
C LYS A 159 7.15 5.98 -7.18
N GLU A 160 5.91 5.80 -7.58
CA GLU A 160 5.24 6.83 -8.39
C GLU A 160 5.06 8.09 -7.58
N LEU A 161 5.62 9.18 -8.05
CA LEU A 161 5.37 10.49 -7.52
C LEU A 161 4.06 11.01 -8.15
N LYS A 162 2.94 10.88 -7.44
CA LYS A 162 1.72 11.61 -7.81
C LYS A 162 1.95 13.09 -7.50
N ILE A 163 2.44 13.83 -8.48
CA ILE A 163 2.48 15.28 -8.41
C ILE A 163 1.04 15.74 -8.63
N MET A 164 0.37 16.12 -7.55
CA MET A 164 -0.93 16.78 -7.65
C MET A 164 -0.71 18.17 -8.25
N THR A 165 -1.47 18.51 -9.26
CA THR A 165 -1.52 19.89 -9.75
C THR A 165 -2.08 20.80 -8.64
N VAL A 166 -1.76 22.07 -8.69
CA VAL A 166 -2.28 23.06 -7.70
C VAL A 166 -3.82 22.98 -7.64
N ALA A 167 -4.47 22.85 -8.79
CA ALA A 167 -5.93 22.71 -8.87
C ALA A 167 -6.47 21.46 -8.19
N GLU A 168 -5.78 20.32 -8.34
CA GLU A 168 -6.16 19.06 -7.64
C GLU A 168 -5.91 19.13 -6.13
N ALA A 169 -4.82 19.80 -5.73
CA ALA A 169 -4.52 20.00 -4.32
C ALA A 169 -5.57 20.92 -3.66
N ASP A 170 -6.00 21.97 -4.35
CA ASP A 170 -7.03 22.88 -3.86
C ASP A 170 -8.41 22.20 -3.83
N ALA A 171 -8.74 21.38 -4.82
CA ALA A 171 -9.96 20.57 -4.83
C ALA A 171 -9.97 19.56 -3.68
N ALA A 172 -8.87 18.88 -3.43
CA ALA A 172 -8.74 17.93 -2.31
C ALA A 172 -8.87 18.61 -0.95
N ARG A 173 -8.30 19.83 -0.80
CA ARG A 173 -8.46 20.63 0.42
C ARG A 173 -9.91 21.08 0.62
N ALA A 174 -10.58 21.50 -0.45
CA ALA A 174 -11.98 21.90 -0.38
C ALA A 174 -12.88 20.73 0.02
N GLN A 175 -12.64 19.53 -0.53
CA GLN A 175 -13.35 18.31 -0.13
C GLN A 175 -13.10 17.95 1.35
N ALA A 176 -11.85 17.98 1.80
CA ALA A 176 -11.52 17.70 3.21
C ALA A 176 -12.17 18.71 4.17
N GLN A 177 -12.31 19.96 3.78
CA GLN A 177 -13.01 20.98 4.55
C GLN A 177 -14.53 20.70 4.61
N GLN A 178 -15.12 20.30 3.48
CA GLN A 178 -16.55 19.93 3.44
C GLN A 178 -16.82 18.68 4.30
N ASP A 179 -15.98 17.67 4.21
CA ASP A 179 -16.11 16.45 5.02
C ASP A 179 -16.00 16.77 6.53
N SER A 180 -15.04 17.62 6.90
CA SER A 180 -14.88 18.08 8.28
C SER A 180 -16.11 18.87 8.77
N GLN A 181 -16.67 19.73 7.92
CA GLN A 181 -17.90 20.46 8.26
C GLN A 181 -19.11 19.53 8.36
N ASN A 182 -19.22 18.53 7.47
CA ASN A 182 -20.28 17.53 7.54
C ASN A 182 -20.18 16.69 8.81
N GLU A 183 -18.98 16.29 9.23
CA GLU A 183 -18.77 15.60 10.50
C GLU A 183 -19.16 16.46 11.71
N LEU A 184 -18.79 17.76 11.71
CA LEU A 184 -19.19 18.69 12.76
C LEU A 184 -20.70 18.87 12.82
N ASN A 185 -21.36 18.98 11.66
CA ASN A 185 -22.81 19.08 11.58
C ASN A 185 -23.51 17.80 12.06
N GLN A 186 -22.96 16.62 11.73
CA GLN A 186 -23.48 15.35 12.24
C GLN A 186 -23.30 15.23 13.75
N ARG A 187 -22.17 15.66 14.31
CA ARG A 187 -21.95 15.73 15.77
C ARG A 187 -22.88 16.73 16.45
N ALA A 188 -23.14 17.85 15.80
CA ALA A 188 -24.10 18.83 16.33
C ALA A 188 -25.57 18.35 16.26
N ALA A 189 -25.90 17.53 15.26
CA ALA A 189 -27.22 16.89 15.15
C ALA A 189 -27.41 15.74 16.13
N SER A 190 -26.36 15.07 16.54
CA SER A 190 -26.39 14.08 17.64
C SER A 190 -26.20 14.78 18.98
N LYS A 191 -27.04 15.77 19.30
CA LYS A 191 -27.12 16.26 20.67
C LYS A 191 -27.47 15.06 21.56
N SER A 192 -26.58 14.71 22.47
CA SER A 192 -26.87 13.76 23.53
C SER A 192 -28.14 14.22 24.22
N LYS A 193 -29.15 13.39 24.22
CA LYS A 193 -30.37 13.67 25.00
C LYS A 193 -29.94 13.87 26.44
N THR A 194 -29.93 15.11 26.90
CA THR A 194 -29.52 15.44 28.24
C THR A 194 -30.71 15.12 29.13
N GLY A 195 -30.58 14.11 29.97
CA GLY A 195 -31.63 13.78 30.96
C GLY A 195 -31.58 14.77 32.11
N TYR A 196 -32.70 15.38 32.40
CA TYR A 196 -32.87 16.25 33.58
C TYR A 196 -33.69 15.52 34.62
N TYR A 197 -33.22 15.56 35.85
CA TYR A 197 -33.92 14.97 36.98
C TYR A 197 -34.72 16.05 37.72
N ILE A 198 -36.03 15.94 37.69
CA ILE A 198 -36.93 16.94 38.28
C ILE A 198 -37.52 16.37 39.58
N THR A 199 -37.09 16.91 40.70
CA THR A 199 -37.54 16.45 42.03
C THR A 199 -38.55 17.35 42.71
N GLN A 200 -38.88 18.53 42.17
CA GLN A 200 -39.61 19.56 42.91
C GLN A 200 -40.84 20.12 42.19
N VAL A 201 -41.24 19.57 41.06
CA VAL A 201 -42.38 20.07 40.31
C VAL A 201 -43.47 19.01 40.11
N ASN A 202 -44.69 19.40 40.24
CA ASN A 202 -45.88 18.51 40.26
C ASN A 202 -46.72 18.64 38.98
N ASN A 203 -46.33 19.49 38.02
CA ASN A 203 -47.09 19.67 36.78
C ASN A 203 -46.18 20.03 35.62
N ALA A 204 -46.67 19.77 34.40
CA ALA A 204 -45.90 20.00 33.15
C ALA A 204 -45.55 21.48 32.90
N TRP A 205 -46.40 22.41 33.38
CA TRP A 205 -46.11 23.84 33.23
C TRP A 205 -44.90 24.28 34.06
N ALA A 206 -44.83 23.85 35.31
CA ALA A 206 -43.68 24.15 36.17
C ALA A 206 -42.40 23.46 35.70
N ALA A 207 -42.53 22.24 35.14
CA ALA A 207 -41.38 21.56 34.50
C ALA A 207 -40.91 22.33 33.28
N ALA A 208 -41.76 22.81 32.41
CA ALA A 208 -41.42 23.64 31.25
C ALA A 208 -40.78 24.97 31.67
N GLN A 209 -41.29 25.62 32.70
CA GLN A 209 -40.69 26.84 33.26
C GLN A 209 -39.25 26.61 33.71
N LEU A 210 -38.98 25.47 34.33
CA LEU A 210 -37.67 25.14 34.88
C LEU A 210 -36.68 24.68 33.82
N LEU A 211 -37.15 23.92 32.81
CA LEU A 211 -36.31 23.34 31.75
C LEU A 211 -36.15 24.24 30.55
N LEU A 212 -37.22 24.91 30.12
CA LEU A 212 -37.25 25.73 28.91
C LEU A 212 -37.25 27.23 29.20
N GLY A 213 -37.35 27.60 30.46
CA GLY A 213 -37.43 29.01 30.89
C GLY A 213 -38.76 29.66 30.58
N ASN A 214 -39.74 28.94 30.00
CA ASN A 214 -41.06 29.42 29.63
C ASN A 214 -42.11 28.35 29.91
N GLY A 215 -42.98 28.62 30.88
CA GLY A 215 -44.09 27.70 31.24
C GLY A 215 -45.15 27.55 30.14
N GLY A 216 -45.18 28.46 29.14
CA GLY A 216 -46.10 28.35 28.01
C GLY A 216 -45.84 27.14 27.11
N ASP A 217 -44.63 26.62 27.12
CA ASP A 217 -44.21 25.47 26.30
C ASP A 217 -44.43 24.10 26.99
N TRP A 218 -45.31 24.09 28.00
CA TRP A 218 -45.64 22.88 28.77
C TRP A 218 -46.14 21.71 27.91
N ARG A 219 -46.70 21.98 26.71
CA ARG A 219 -47.14 20.93 25.76
C ARG A 219 -45.97 20.14 25.22
N THR A 220 -44.90 20.81 24.92
CA THR A 220 -43.65 20.15 24.43
C THR A 220 -43.09 19.18 25.48
N VAL A 221 -43.19 19.55 26.77
CA VAL A 221 -42.81 18.67 27.87
C VAL A 221 -43.80 17.54 28.05
N ALA A 222 -45.12 17.82 28.01
CA ALA A 222 -46.16 16.82 28.14
C ALA A 222 -46.10 15.79 26.98
N ASP A 223 -45.92 16.26 25.74
CA ASP A 223 -45.83 15.40 24.56
C ASP A 223 -44.57 14.53 24.58
N SER A 224 -43.42 15.07 24.99
CA SER A 224 -42.18 14.33 25.10
C SER A 224 -42.23 13.25 26.17
N TYR A 225 -43.11 13.41 27.13
CA TYR A 225 -43.34 12.50 28.26
C TYR A 225 -44.53 11.56 28.07
N GLY A 226 -45.35 11.78 27.03
CA GLY A 226 -46.56 11.02 26.78
C GLY A 226 -47.61 11.21 27.88
N LEU A 227 -47.66 12.37 28.54
CA LEU A 227 -48.58 12.66 29.63
C LEU A 227 -49.97 12.98 29.06
N ASN A 228 -50.96 12.15 29.37
CA ASN A 228 -52.35 12.42 29.05
C ASN A 228 -52.96 13.52 29.92
N ASP A 229 -52.41 13.75 31.09
CA ASP A 229 -52.85 14.77 32.04
C ASP A 229 -51.66 15.63 32.50
N PRO A 230 -51.55 16.89 32.02
CA PRO A 230 -50.41 17.76 32.32
C PRO A 230 -50.32 18.19 33.78
N THR A 231 -51.37 17.94 34.58
CA THR A 231 -51.38 18.27 35.99
C THR A 231 -50.84 17.16 36.89
N LYS A 232 -50.62 15.97 36.32
CA LYS A 232 -50.05 14.80 37.01
C LYS A 232 -48.64 14.54 36.54
N PHE A 233 -47.70 15.22 37.15
CA PHE A 233 -46.28 15.00 36.94
C PHE A 233 -45.71 14.39 38.22
N GLU A 234 -45.19 13.16 38.13
CA GLU A 234 -44.58 12.51 39.29
C GLU A 234 -43.17 13.07 39.55
N PRO A 235 -42.91 13.55 40.78
CA PRO A 235 -41.57 13.97 41.16
C PRO A 235 -40.62 12.76 41.07
N GLN A 236 -39.41 12.93 40.53
CA GLN A 236 -38.35 11.94 40.32
C GLN A 236 -38.29 11.29 38.91
N GLU A 237 -39.12 11.65 37.97
CA GLU A 237 -39.00 11.19 36.62
C GLU A 237 -37.86 11.89 35.85
N VAL A 238 -37.12 11.14 35.00
CA VAL A 238 -36.06 11.67 34.17
C VAL A 238 -36.61 12.10 32.83
N ILE A 239 -36.58 13.37 32.50
CA ILE A 239 -37.02 13.90 31.21
C ILE A 239 -35.83 13.89 30.24
N TRP A 240 -35.98 13.19 29.16
CA TRP A 240 -35.05 13.18 28.05
C TRP A 240 -35.55 14.12 26.96
N MET A 241 -34.85 15.22 26.74
CA MET A 241 -35.12 16.15 25.63
C MET A 241 -34.10 16.04 24.53
#